data_998294f4deea9f53410ab7770000b249
#
_entry.id   998294f4deea9f53410ab7770000b249
#
_cell.length_a   1.000
_cell.length_b   1.000
_cell.length_c   1.000
_cell.angle_alpha   90.00
_cell.angle_beta   90.00
_cell.angle_gamma   90.00
#
_symmetry.space_group_name_H-M   'P 1'
#
loop_
_entity.id
_entity.type
_entity.pdbx_description
1 polymer ?
#
loop_
_entity_poly.entity_id
_entity_poly.type
_entity_poly.pdbx_seq_one_letter_code
_entity_poly.pdbx_strand_id
1 'polypeptide(L)'
;MKVEPIITVITVVFNGAKTLEETILSVINQTYGNVEFIIIDGGSTDGTLDIIKRYENEIDCWVSEPDEGIYDAWNKAIALASGEWIAFLGADDVYLAGAIDSYVNVINDLSDSSVEYISSKVNLIKDAKVVRTIGKQWNWKS
;
A
#
# COMPACT_ATOMS: atom_id res chain seq x y z
N MET A 1 -22.91 12.69 -5.08
CA MET A 1 -21.66 13.45 -5.27
C MET A 1 -20.50 12.47 -5.13
N LYS A 2 -19.55 12.48 -6.04
CA LYS A 2 -18.32 11.67 -5.90
C LYS A 2 -17.45 12.27 -4.81
N VAL A 3 -16.93 11.43 -3.93
CA VAL A 3 -15.95 11.81 -2.92
C VAL A 3 -14.55 11.49 -3.41
N GLU A 4 -13.58 12.26 -2.97
CA GLU A 4 -12.16 12.05 -3.24
C GLU A 4 -11.42 11.82 -1.91
N PRO A 5 -11.62 10.63 -1.29
CA PRO A 5 -11.05 10.34 0.01
C PRO A 5 -9.52 10.30 -0.04
N ILE A 6 -8.86 10.63 1.05
CA ILE A 6 -7.43 10.35 1.20
C ILE A 6 -7.24 8.84 1.39
N ILE A 7 -6.44 8.24 0.54
CA ILE A 7 -6.04 6.84 0.65
C ILE A 7 -4.62 6.78 1.21
N THR A 8 -4.47 6.35 2.46
CA THR A 8 -3.14 6.11 3.02
C THR A 8 -2.64 4.75 2.57
N VAL A 9 -1.56 4.71 1.80
CA VAL A 9 -0.83 3.49 1.45
C VAL A 9 0.30 3.30 2.45
N ILE A 10 0.33 2.13 3.10
CA ILE A 10 1.35 1.77 4.08
C ILE A 10 2.22 0.65 3.52
N THR A 11 3.52 0.88 3.50
CA THR A 11 4.53 -0.16 3.22
C THR A 11 5.44 -0.29 4.44
N VAL A 12 5.58 -1.52 4.94
CA VAL A 12 6.57 -1.86 5.97
C VAL A 12 7.68 -2.68 5.33
N VAL A 13 8.92 -2.43 5.72
CA VAL A 13 10.08 -3.05 5.11
C VAL A 13 11.18 -3.37 6.13
N PHE A 14 11.82 -4.50 5.94
CA PHE A 14 13.07 -4.85 6.61
C PHE A 14 13.98 -5.60 5.63
N ASN A 15 15.15 -5.00 5.30
CA ASN A 15 16.10 -5.53 4.32
C ASN A 15 15.47 -5.83 2.95
N GLY A 16 14.73 -4.86 2.40
CA GLY A 16 14.00 -4.95 1.15
C GLY A 16 14.65 -4.25 -0.05
N ALA A 17 15.97 -3.99 -0.04
CA ALA A 17 16.65 -3.20 -1.08
C ALA A 17 16.46 -3.73 -2.51
N LYS A 18 16.15 -5.02 -2.69
CA LYS A 18 15.98 -5.63 -4.02
C LYS A 18 14.64 -5.30 -4.68
N THR A 19 13.62 -4.99 -3.91
CA THR A 19 12.23 -4.90 -4.38
C THR A 19 11.55 -3.58 -4.06
N LEU A 20 11.97 -2.92 -2.98
CA LEU A 20 11.31 -1.72 -2.48
C LEU A 20 11.19 -0.59 -3.54
N GLU A 21 12.18 -0.42 -4.41
CA GLU A 21 12.14 0.64 -5.42
C GLU A 21 10.96 0.44 -6.39
N GLU A 22 10.69 -0.80 -6.83
CA GLU A 22 9.54 -1.11 -7.68
C GLU A 22 8.21 -0.85 -6.95
N THR A 23 8.15 -1.19 -5.66
CA THR A 23 6.99 -0.91 -4.81
C THR A 23 6.74 0.59 -4.72
N ILE A 24 7.75 1.40 -4.39
CA ILE A 24 7.65 2.87 -4.31
C ILE A 24 7.15 3.43 -5.65
N LEU A 25 7.80 3.06 -6.75
CA LEU A 25 7.42 3.55 -8.08
C LEU A 25 5.99 3.18 -8.43
N SER A 26 5.48 2.02 -8.02
CA SER A 26 4.11 1.60 -8.27
C SER A 26 3.07 2.45 -7.53
N VAL A 27 3.44 3.04 -6.39
CA VAL A 27 2.57 3.94 -5.61
C VAL A 27 2.62 5.36 -6.15
N ILE A 28 3.82 5.93 -6.32
CA ILE A 28 3.97 7.33 -6.75
C ILE A 28 3.52 7.58 -8.19
N ASN A 29 3.44 6.53 -9.01
CA ASN A 29 2.94 6.61 -10.39
C ASN A 29 1.43 6.31 -10.51
N GLN A 30 0.69 6.18 -9.41
CA GLN A 30 -0.76 6.08 -9.46
C GLN A 30 -1.38 7.37 -10.00
N THR A 31 -2.46 7.22 -10.77
CA THR A 31 -3.17 8.36 -11.37
C THR A 31 -4.05 9.10 -10.37
N TYR A 32 -4.49 8.45 -9.30
CA TYR A 32 -5.24 9.08 -8.24
C TYR A 32 -4.33 10.00 -7.41
N GLY A 33 -4.69 11.28 -7.33
CA GLY A 33 -3.82 12.30 -6.73
C GLY A 33 -3.93 12.44 -5.21
N ASN A 34 -4.94 11.86 -4.57
CA ASN A 34 -5.18 12.05 -3.13
C ASN A 34 -4.68 10.84 -2.31
N VAL A 35 -3.40 10.53 -2.48
CA VAL A 35 -2.69 9.44 -1.82
C VAL A 35 -1.76 9.99 -0.77
N GLU A 36 -1.79 9.42 0.43
CA GLU A 36 -0.78 9.58 1.46
C GLU A 36 0.08 8.31 1.50
N PHE A 37 1.38 8.43 1.30
CA PHE A 37 2.28 7.28 1.27
C PHE A 37 3.19 7.27 2.51
N ILE A 38 3.09 6.19 3.30
CA ILE A 38 3.86 6.01 4.54
C ILE A 38 4.73 4.77 4.43
N ILE A 39 6.03 4.91 4.76
CA ILE A 39 6.97 3.78 4.82
C ILE A 39 7.54 3.66 6.23
N ILE A 40 7.47 2.46 6.80
CA ILE A 40 8.14 2.12 8.05
C ILE A 40 9.24 1.08 7.75
N ASP A 41 10.47 1.47 8.02
CA ASP A 41 11.64 0.61 7.92
C ASP A 41 12.07 0.11 9.30
N GLY A 42 12.16 -1.19 9.46
CA GLY A 42 12.50 -1.88 10.72
C GLY A 42 13.98 -1.83 11.08
N GLY A 43 14.73 -0.84 10.61
CA GLY A 43 16.17 -0.71 10.87
C GLY A 43 17.02 -1.53 9.89
N SER A 44 16.71 -1.47 8.60
CA SER A 44 17.43 -2.20 7.54
C SER A 44 18.91 -1.81 7.45
N THR A 45 19.72 -2.78 7.00
CA THR A 45 21.19 -2.63 6.87
C THR A 45 21.70 -2.95 5.45
N ASP A 46 20.81 -3.22 4.50
CA ASP A 46 21.13 -3.70 3.15
C ASP A 46 21.08 -2.64 2.04
N GLY A 47 20.90 -1.36 2.39
CA GLY A 47 20.71 -0.27 1.42
C GLY A 47 19.24 0.15 1.23
N THR A 48 18.30 -0.47 1.91
CA THR A 48 16.88 -0.08 1.90
C THR A 48 16.69 1.40 2.22
N LEU A 49 17.37 1.90 3.25
CA LEU A 49 17.27 3.30 3.69
C LEU A 49 17.74 4.29 2.61
N ASP A 50 18.75 3.93 1.82
CA ASP A 50 19.23 4.79 0.72
C ASP A 50 18.18 4.90 -0.40
N ILE A 51 17.42 3.83 -0.62
CA ILE A 51 16.30 3.84 -1.56
C ILE A 51 15.20 4.77 -1.04
N ILE A 52 14.77 4.63 0.22
CA ILE A 52 13.75 5.51 0.83
C ILE A 52 14.16 6.98 0.69
N LYS A 53 15.39 7.32 1.06
CA LYS A 53 15.91 8.69 0.96
C LYS A 53 15.94 9.23 -0.47
N ARG A 54 16.15 8.38 -1.47
CA ARG A 54 16.11 8.79 -2.88
C ARG A 54 14.74 9.30 -3.31
N TYR A 55 13.68 8.76 -2.71
CA TYR A 55 12.28 9.10 -3.00
C TYR A 55 11.59 9.90 -1.89
N GLU A 56 12.35 10.48 -0.95
CA GLU A 56 11.78 11.14 0.24
C GLU A 56 10.87 12.33 -0.08
N ASN A 57 11.01 12.95 -1.25
CA ASN A 57 10.15 14.05 -1.67
C ASN A 57 8.78 13.58 -2.18
N GLU A 58 8.64 12.30 -2.52
CA GLU A 58 7.41 11.67 -3.02
C GLU A 58 6.74 10.79 -1.95
N ILE A 59 7.40 10.61 -0.79
CA ILE A 59 6.88 9.86 0.34
C ILE A 59 6.44 10.87 1.41
N ASP A 60 5.17 10.82 1.82
CA ASP A 60 4.62 11.79 2.77
C ASP A 60 5.23 11.64 4.18
N CYS A 61 5.49 10.41 4.60
CA CYS A 61 6.12 10.14 5.88
C CYS A 61 6.93 8.83 5.83
N TRP A 62 8.12 8.83 6.40
CA TRP A 62 8.85 7.60 6.63
C TRP A 62 9.59 7.62 7.98
N VAL A 63 9.71 6.43 8.57
CA VAL A 63 10.43 6.20 9.83
C VAL A 63 11.34 5.00 9.64
N SER A 64 12.58 5.10 10.13
CA SER A 64 13.53 3.97 10.15
C SER A 64 14.04 3.80 11.58
N GLU A 65 13.61 2.73 12.20
CA GLU A 65 14.03 2.33 13.56
C GLU A 65 13.78 0.83 13.77
N PRO A 66 14.51 0.17 14.66
CA PRO A 66 14.20 -1.21 15.00
C PRO A 66 12.74 -1.37 15.46
N ASP A 67 12.11 -2.44 15.02
CA ASP A 67 10.75 -2.81 15.41
C ASP A 67 10.70 -4.22 16.02
N GLU A 68 9.57 -4.56 16.64
CA GLU A 68 9.29 -5.87 17.20
C GLU A 68 8.57 -6.80 16.18
N GLY A 69 8.69 -6.49 14.89
CA GLY A 69 8.13 -7.23 13.78
C GLY A 69 7.04 -6.47 13.03
N ILE A 70 6.50 -7.11 12.00
CA ILE A 70 5.60 -6.49 11.01
C ILE A 70 4.38 -5.79 11.64
N TYR A 71 3.81 -6.35 12.71
CA TYR A 71 2.64 -5.76 13.37
C TYR A 71 2.99 -4.48 14.14
N ASP A 72 4.19 -4.41 14.74
CA ASP A 72 4.67 -3.19 15.38
C ASP A 72 4.86 -2.09 14.34
N ALA A 73 5.49 -2.41 13.22
CA ALA A 73 5.66 -1.48 12.10
C ALA A 73 4.29 -1.00 11.53
N TRP A 74 3.32 -1.89 11.36
CA TRP A 74 1.97 -1.50 10.93
C TRP A 74 1.28 -0.58 11.93
N ASN A 75 1.37 -0.87 13.23
CA ASN A 75 0.77 -0.03 14.27
C ASN A 75 1.39 1.38 14.28
N LYS A 76 2.71 1.48 14.08
CA LYS A 76 3.39 2.78 13.92
C LYS A 76 2.84 3.55 12.72
N ALA A 77 2.72 2.89 11.56
CA ALA A 77 2.20 3.51 10.36
C ALA A 77 0.74 3.96 10.50
N ILE A 78 -0.12 3.12 11.08
CA ILE A 78 -1.54 3.44 11.32
C ILE A 78 -1.66 4.67 12.23
N ALA A 79 -0.80 4.80 13.25
CA ALA A 79 -0.80 5.97 14.13
C ALA A 79 -0.40 7.27 13.42
N LEU A 80 0.32 7.19 12.31
CA LEU A 80 0.73 8.33 11.48
C LEU A 80 -0.25 8.63 10.34
N ALA A 81 -1.09 7.67 9.97
CA ALA A 81 -2.02 7.79 8.86
C ALA A 81 -3.11 8.83 9.12
N SER A 82 -3.40 9.65 8.11
CA SER A 82 -4.47 10.65 8.14
C SER A 82 -5.62 10.34 7.20
N GLY A 83 -5.47 9.35 6.32
CA GLY A 83 -6.48 9.00 5.32
C GLY A 83 -7.72 8.33 5.89
N GLU A 84 -8.82 8.49 5.19
CA GLU A 84 -10.11 7.85 5.52
C GLU A 84 -10.08 6.34 5.24
N TRP A 85 -9.22 5.92 4.31
CA TRP A 85 -8.99 4.53 3.94
C TRP A 85 -7.51 4.19 4.04
N ILE A 86 -7.22 3.02 4.58
CA ILE A 86 -5.85 2.51 4.72
C ILE A 86 -5.68 1.29 3.81
N ALA A 87 -4.62 1.29 3.03
CA ALA A 87 -4.21 0.18 2.19
C ALA A 87 -2.81 -0.28 2.57
N PHE A 88 -2.63 -1.59 2.75
CA PHE A 88 -1.33 -2.19 3.02
C PHE A 88 -0.74 -2.75 1.72
N LEU A 89 0.51 -2.40 1.42
CA LEU A 89 1.26 -2.90 0.28
C LEU A 89 2.61 -3.44 0.76
N GLY A 90 2.89 -4.71 0.50
CA GLY A 90 4.18 -5.33 0.86
C GLY A 90 5.35 -4.67 0.12
N ALA A 91 6.53 -4.68 0.71
CA ALA A 91 7.74 -4.09 0.11
C ALA A 91 8.30 -4.87 -1.10
N ASP A 92 7.67 -5.97 -1.46
CA ASP A 92 7.92 -6.82 -2.62
C ASP A 92 6.69 -6.94 -3.54
N ASP A 93 5.63 -6.17 -3.25
CA ASP A 93 4.41 -6.09 -4.04
C ASP A 93 4.35 -4.78 -4.82
N VAL A 94 3.56 -4.77 -5.90
CA VAL A 94 3.35 -3.59 -6.75
C VAL A 94 1.86 -3.42 -7.06
N TYR A 95 1.42 -2.17 -7.09
CA TYR A 95 0.12 -1.82 -7.66
C TYR A 95 0.18 -1.82 -9.19
N LEU A 96 -0.87 -2.32 -9.82
CA LEU A 96 -1.10 -2.08 -11.23
C LEU A 96 -1.52 -0.63 -11.48
N ALA A 97 -1.30 -0.12 -12.68
CA ALA A 97 -1.75 1.21 -13.06
C ALA A 97 -3.27 1.35 -12.83
N GLY A 98 -3.67 2.46 -12.19
CA GLY A 98 -5.08 2.73 -11.89
C GLY A 98 -5.69 1.87 -10.77
N ALA A 99 -4.86 1.15 -9.99
CA ALA A 99 -5.37 0.33 -8.89
C ALA A 99 -6.11 1.16 -7.84
N ILE A 100 -5.55 2.30 -7.43
CA ILE A 100 -6.17 3.18 -6.43
C ILE A 100 -7.43 3.84 -6.98
N ASP A 101 -7.44 4.28 -8.24
CA ASP A 101 -8.67 4.76 -8.90
C ASP A 101 -9.79 3.71 -8.86
N SER A 102 -9.44 2.43 -9.05
CA SER A 102 -10.41 1.34 -8.98
C SER A 102 -11.01 1.19 -7.59
N TYR A 103 -10.21 1.32 -6.52
CA TYR A 103 -10.72 1.32 -5.13
C TYR A 103 -11.62 2.51 -4.88
N VAL A 104 -11.21 3.71 -5.29
CA VAL A 104 -12.01 4.94 -5.12
C VAL A 104 -13.33 4.86 -5.87
N ASN A 105 -13.35 4.28 -7.06
CA ASN A 105 -14.60 4.04 -7.80
C ASN A 105 -15.53 3.10 -7.03
N VAL A 106 -15.01 2.00 -6.47
CA VAL A 106 -15.81 1.12 -5.62
C VAL A 106 -16.35 1.85 -4.40
N ILE A 107 -15.52 2.64 -3.70
CA ILE A 107 -15.93 3.46 -2.55
C ILE A 107 -17.09 4.39 -2.95
N ASN A 108 -16.99 5.05 -4.10
CA ASN A 108 -18.03 5.95 -4.58
C ASN A 108 -19.32 5.23 -5.02
N ASP A 109 -19.22 3.97 -5.45
CA ASP A 109 -20.37 3.17 -5.87
C ASP A 109 -21.08 2.48 -4.70
N LEU A 110 -20.46 2.47 -3.51
CA LEU A 110 -21.07 1.91 -2.30
C LEU A 110 -22.25 2.75 -1.86
N SER A 111 -23.43 2.14 -1.86
CA SER A 111 -24.65 2.74 -1.31
C SER A 111 -24.78 2.57 0.20
N ASP A 112 -23.97 1.68 0.78
CA ASP A 112 -23.97 1.33 2.19
C ASP A 112 -22.72 1.92 2.86
N SER A 113 -22.94 2.91 3.72
CA SER A 113 -21.89 3.55 4.51
C SER A 113 -21.30 2.67 5.62
N SER A 114 -21.81 1.46 5.81
CA SER A 114 -21.30 0.50 6.80
C SER A 114 -20.16 -0.37 6.26
N VAL A 115 -19.76 -0.20 5.00
CA VAL A 115 -18.62 -0.95 4.44
C VAL A 115 -17.32 -0.39 4.98
N GLU A 116 -16.60 -1.24 5.70
CA GLU A 116 -15.31 -0.91 6.34
C GLU A 116 -14.11 -1.63 5.68
N TYR A 117 -14.38 -2.55 4.74
CA TYR A 117 -13.34 -3.36 4.12
C TYR A 117 -13.61 -3.62 2.64
N ILE A 118 -12.58 -3.38 1.82
CA ILE A 118 -12.58 -3.68 0.38
C ILE A 118 -11.34 -4.51 0.06
N SER A 119 -11.50 -5.58 -0.70
CA SER A 119 -10.39 -6.38 -1.20
C SER A 119 -10.39 -6.51 -2.71
N SER A 120 -9.22 -6.69 -3.28
CA SER A 120 -9.04 -6.96 -4.70
C SER A 120 -8.46 -8.35 -4.95
N LYS A 121 -8.43 -8.75 -6.21
CA LYS A 121 -7.65 -9.92 -6.63
C LYS A 121 -6.18 -9.58 -6.63
N VAL A 122 -5.34 -10.55 -6.29
CA VAL A 122 -3.89 -10.45 -6.30
C VAL A 122 -3.33 -11.39 -7.36
N ASN A 123 -2.46 -10.89 -8.22
CA ASN A 123 -1.71 -11.70 -9.17
C ASN A 123 -0.36 -12.09 -8.55
N LEU A 124 -0.13 -13.39 -8.46
CA LEU A 124 1.22 -13.92 -8.12
C LEU A 124 2.06 -13.93 -9.39
N ILE A 125 3.21 -13.27 -9.34
CA ILE A 125 4.13 -13.13 -10.47
C ILE A 125 5.41 -13.92 -10.18
N LYS A 126 5.85 -14.69 -11.18
CA LYS A 126 7.16 -15.34 -11.20
C LYS A 126 7.76 -15.14 -12.58
N ASP A 127 9.04 -14.72 -12.63
CA ASP A 127 9.77 -14.48 -13.87
C ASP A 127 8.98 -13.57 -14.86
N ALA A 128 8.42 -12.46 -14.34
CA ALA A 128 7.59 -11.49 -15.04
C ALA A 128 6.29 -12.06 -15.67
N LYS A 129 5.85 -13.23 -15.24
CA LYS A 129 4.60 -13.87 -15.70
C LYS A 129 3.64 -14.07 -14.53
N VAL A 130 2.36 -13.81 -14.78
CA VAL A 130 1.30 -14.16 -13.82
C VAL A 130 1.19 -15.70 -13.77
N VAL A 131 1.53 -16.27 -12.62
CA VAL A 131 1.43 -17.72 -12.41
C VAL A 131 0.13 -18.13 -11.74
N ARG A 132 -0.50 -17.21 -11.00
CA ARG A 132 -1.78 -17.45 -10.34
C ARG A 132 -2.45 -16.14 -9.99
N THR A 133 -3.77 -16.10 -10.07
CA THR A 133 -4.59 -15.02 -9.49
C THR A 133 -5.31 -15.56 -8.26
N ILE A 134 -5.20 -14.87 -7.14
CA ILE A 134 -5.85 -15.18 -5.87
C ILE A 134 -6.95 -14.14 -5.63
N GLY A 135 -8.06 -14.58 -5.06
CA GLY A 135 -9.20 -13.76 -4.69
C GLY A 135 -10.48 -14.31 -5.31
N LYS A 136 -11.52 -14.38 -4.49
CA LYS A 136 -12.88 -14.78 -4.88
C LYS A 136 -13.83 -13.70 -4.42
N GLN A 137 -14.90 -13.49 -5.19
CA GLN A 137 -16.01 -12.69 -4.70
C GLN A 137 -16.64 -13.41 -3.50
N TRP A 138 -16.66 -12.77 -2.35
CA TRP A 138 -17.33 -13.28 -1.16
C TRP A 138 -18.83 -12.99 -1.31
N ASN A 139 -19.63 -14.05 -1.25
CA ASN A 139 -21.06 -13.93 -1.09
C ASN A 139 -21.39 -14.30 0.34
N TRP A 140 -21.68 -13.30 1.17
CA TRP A 140 -22.30 -13.52 2.47
C TRP A 140 -23.73 -13.94 2.22
N LYS A 141 -24.01 -15.25 2.37
CA LYS A 141 -25.39 -15.69 2.59
C LYS A 141 -25.67 -15.53 4.07
N SER A 142 -26.53 -14.58 4.38
CA SER A 142 -27.14 -14.43 5.70
C SER A 142 -27.83 -15.72 6.14
#